data_0486f9d6dc58b90e4123f224439c4622
#
_entry.id   0486f9d6dc58b90e4123f224439c4622
#
_cell.length_a   1.000
_cell.length_b   1.000
_cell.length_c   1.000
_cell.angle_alpha   90.00
_cell.angle_beta   90.00
_cell.angle_gamma   90.00
#
_symmetry.space_group_name_H-M   'P 1'
#
loop_
_entity.id
_entity.type
_entity.pdbx_description
1 polymer ?
#
loop_
_entity_poly.entity_id
_entity_poly.type
_entity_poly.pdbx_seq_one_letter_code
_entity_poly.pdbx_strand_id
1 'polypeptide(L)'
;MMKITEQVVYVGVNDRTKHLFENLWPLPYGVSYNSYLVVDEKVALIDTVDAAFMPEYIEKIKSVLGERQPDYVIINHVEPDHSGALALLRTHFPEAKLVGNKKTAEMIKGFYGVWNEDDLIVADGDELQLGTHCLNFRIVPMVHWPETMVTYESTERILFSGDVFGCYGALNGAVKDKDMDTALYFREMERYYATILGKYAAPVEQALKKLSGLPIDIICSTHGPVWTEEADKAVGVYRRMAAGEAEHGLVVCYGSMYGHTRRVAEAVAEGAAAAGMKKIIMHDVSLSPLSDILADIYRYDTLALGAPTYNGDVFPKMEDLLRRLAARVVKNRRMGCFGGFTWAAQSVKKIMSANEQIGMTLVGDPVEWKQGVGEDTLEKARALGKQLAG
;
A
#
# COMPACT_ATOMS: atom_id res chain seq x y z
N MET A 1 -11.05 18.75 18.63
CA MET A 1 -10.18 17.68 19.16
C MET A 1 -10.87 16.35 18.91
N MET A 2 -10.24 15.41 18.20
CA MET A 2 -10.86 14.15 17.80
C MET A 2 -10.40 13.02 18.73
N LYS A 3 -11.26 12.59 19.65
CA LYS A 3 -10.98 11.48 20.54
C LYS A 3 -11.26 10.14 19.85
N ILE A 4 -10.32 9.22 19.97
CA ILE A 4 -10.52 7.81 19.61
C ILE A 4 -11.23 7.11 20.75
N THR A 5 -10.68 7.26 21.98
CA THR A 5 -11.31 6.90 23.26
C THR A 5 -11.23 8.10 24.21
N GLU A 6 -11.51 7.90 25.50
CA GLU A 6 -11.36 8.99 26.48
C GLU A 6 -9.89 9.41 26.63
N GLN A 7 -8.95 8.46 26.55
CA GLN A 7 -7.53 8.68 26.78
C GLN A 7 -6.70 8.74 25.50
N VAL A 8 -7.21 8.21 24.38
CA VAL A 8 -6.51 8.21 23.10
C VAL A 8 -7.05 9.30 22.20
N VAL A 9 -6.18 10.24 21.83
CA VAL A 9 -6.52 11.43 21.04
C VAL A 9 -5.75 11.47 19.74
N TYR A 10 -6.44 11.67 18.62
CA TYR A 10 -5.85 11.88 17.32
C TYR A 10 -5.25 13.29 17.19
N VAL A 11 -3.98 13.38 16.81
CA VAL A 11 -3.25 14.63 16.58
C VAL A 11 -2.62 14.72 15.19
N GLY A 12 -2.94 13.78 14.30
CA GLY A 12 -2.43 13.72 12.93
C GLY A 12 -2.87 14.88 12.03
N VAL A 13 -2.34 14.91 10.83
CA VAL A 13 -2.57 15.95 9.81
C VAL A 13 -2.98 15.36 8.47
N ASN A 14 -3.53 16.20 7.58
CA ASN A 14 -3.94 15.81 6.24
C ASN A 14 -3.18 16.63 5.20
N ASP A 15 -2.41 15.97 4.34
CA ASP A 15 -1.77 16.60 3.20
C ASP A 15 -2.61 16.42 1.94
N ARG A 16 -3.19 17.53 1.46
CA ARG A 16 -3.98 17.59 0.22
C ARG A 16 -3.19 18.18 -0.94
N THR A 17 -1.93 18.52 -0.70
CA THR A 17 -1.07 19.22 -1.65
C THR A 17 0.01 18.34 -2.24
N LYS A 18 0.36 17.24 -1.57
CA LYS A 18 1.34 16.27 -2.06
C LYS A 18 0.76 15.49 -3.24
N HIS A 19 1.43 15.59 -4.38
CA HIS A 19 0.97 14.93 -5.61
C HIS A 19 1.44 13.48 -5.74
N LEU A 20 2.57 13.13 -5.11
CA LEU A 20 3.19 11.81 -5.21
C LEU A 20 3.63 11.31 -3.83
N PHE A 21 3.23 10.11 -3.46
CA PHE A 21 3.79 9.37 -2.33
C PHE A 21 5.14 8.76 -2.74
N GLU A 22 6.15 8.79 -1.87
CA GLU A 22 7.54 8.40 -2.20
C GLU A 22 8.08 9.04 -3.50
N ASN A 23 7.54 10.19 -3.89
CA ASN A 23 7.81 10.86 -5.18
C ASN A 23 7.58 9.95 -6.41
N LEU A 24 6.72 8.96 -6.29
CA LEU A 24 6.46 7.91 -7.30
C LEU A 24 4.96 7.65 -7.55
N TRP A 25 4.18 7.50 -6.48
CA TRP A 25 2.79 7.06 -6.57
C TRP A 25 1.81 8.23 -6.50
N PRO A 26 0.96 8.44 -7.53
CA PRO A 26 0.00 9.55 -7.53
C PRO A 26 -0.93 9.53 -6.32
N LEU A 27 -1.20 10.72 -5.76
CA LEU A 27 -2.09 10.94 -4.63
C LEU A 27 -3.29 11.83 -5.04
N PRO A 28 -4.24 11.34 -5.84
CA PRO A 28 -5.37 12.15 -6.29
C PRO A 28 -6.29 12.60 -5.14
N TYR A 29 -6.24 11.91 -4.02
CA TYR A 29 -7.05 12.20 -2.82
C TYR A 29 -6.18 12.66 -1.63
N GLY A 30 -4.91 13.01 -1.86
CA GLY A 30 -3.97 13.36 -0.80
C GLY A 30 -3.57 12.16 0.06
N VAL A 31 -3.07 12.44 1.25
CA VAL A 31 -2.67 11.45 2.26
C VAL A 31 -2.86 12.02 3.66
N SER A 32 -3.18 11.18 4.64
CA SER A 32 -3.12 11.55 6.06
C SER A 32 -1.82 11.05 6.68
N TYR A 33 -1.25 11.81 7.59
CA TYR A 33 -0.17 11.39 8.48
C TYR A 33 -0.75 11.36 9.89
N ASN A 34 -1.03 10.15 10.35
CA ASN A 34 -1.72 9.96 11.62
C ASN A 34 -0.72 9.82 12.77
N SER A 35 -1.00 10.50 13.85
CA SER A 35 -0.29 10.39 15.11
C SER A 35 -1.29 10.46 16.25
N TYR A 36 -0.97 9.85 17.38
CA TYR A 36 -1.90 9.68 18.47
C TYR A 36 -1.23 10.00 19.80
N LEU A 37 -1.98 10.59 20.73
CA LEU A 37 -1.58 10.73 22.12
C LEU A 37 -2.34 9.71 22.96
N VAL A 38 -1.61 8.95 23.78
CA VAL A 38 -2.17 8.18 24.89
C VAL A 38 -1.91 8.97 26.15
N VAL A 39 -2.98 9.53 26.74
CA VAL A 39 -2.90 10.47 27.87
C VAL A 39 -3.29 9.75 29.15
N ASP A 40 -2.30 9.46 29.97
CA ASP A 40 -2.43 8.76 31.26
C ASP A 40 -1.54 9.47 32.32
N GLU A 41 -1.09 8.78 33.37
CA GLU A 41 -0.08 9.30 34.31
C GLU A 41 1.16 9.73 33.56
N LYS A 42 1.64 8.89 32.64
CA LYS A 42 2.61 9.21 31.60
C LYS A 42 1.92 9.42 30.26
N VAL A 43 2.49 10.28 29.42
CA VAL A 43 1.97 10.57 28.09
C VAL A 43 2.86 9.94 27.04
N ALA A 44 2.27 9.10 26.17
CA ALA A 44 2.94 8.59 25.00
C ALA A 44 2.40 9.26 23.72
N LEU A 45 3.30 9.76 22.87
CA LEU A 45 3.02 10.18 21.51
C LEU A 45 3.38 9.03 20.58
N ILE A 46 2.46 8.56 19.77
CA ILE A 46 2.64 7.41 18.90
C ILE A 46 2.84 7.89 17.46
N ASP A 47 3.98 7.57 16.88
CA ASP A 47 4.49 8.03 15.59
C ASP A 47 4.44 9.55 15.45
N THR A 48 4.94 10.10 14.37
CA THR A 48 4.90 11.54 14.10
C THR A 48 4.29 11.81 12.72
N VAL A 49 4.47 12.99 12.18
CA VAL A 49 3.93 13.42 10.90
C VAL A 49 5.05 13.93 9.98
N ASP A 50 4.75 14.16 8.71
CA ASP A 50 5.67 14.80 7.77
C ASP A 50 6.13 16.16 8.32
N ALA A 51 7.43 16.44 8.25
CA ALA A 51 8.07 17.62 8.80
C ALA A 51 7.47 18.95 8.31
N ALA A 52 6.86 18.97 7.14
CA ALA A 52 6.18 20.15 6.59
C ALA A 52 4.99 20.62 7.46
N PHE A 53 4.41 19.74 8.28
CA PHE A 53 3.24 20.02 9.12
C PHE A 53 3.58 20.28 10.59
N MET A 54 4.85 20.43 10.95
CA MET A 54 5.28 20.60 12.34
C MET A 54 4.57 21.73 13.09
N PRO A 55 4.36 22.93 12.55
CA PRO A 55 3.68 23.99 13.29
C PRO A 55 2.27 23.60 13.73
N GLU A 56 1.46 23.09 12.80
CA GLU A 56 0.10 22.61 13.06
C GLU A 56 0.10 21.42 14.04
N TYR A 57 1.04 20.50 13.87
CA TYR A 57 1.18 19.32 14.71
C TYR A 57 1.49 19.67 16.17
N ILE A 58 2.45 20.57 16.41
CA ILE A 58 2.79 21.04 17.75
C ILE A 58 1.62 21.77 18.41
N GLU A 59 0.87 22.60 17.68
CA GLU A 59 -0.34 23.25 18.18
C GLU A 59 -1.39 22.22 18.62
N LYS A 60 -1.61 21.17 17.84
CA LYS A 60 -2.53 20.07 18.20
C LYS A 60 -2.10 19.36 19.47
N ILE A 61 -0.82 18.97 19.58
CA ILE A 61 -0.29 18.33 20.79
C ILE A 61 -0.49 19.22 22.01
N LYS A 62 -0.10 20.49 21.94
CA LYS A 62 -0.26 21.46 23.04
C LYS A 62 -1.72 21.71 23.39
N SER A 63 -2.62 21.73 22.43
CA SER A 63 -4.07 21.91 22.67
C SER A 63 -4.69 20.74 23.45
N VAL A 64 -4.10 19.53 23.32
CA VAL A 64 -4.51 18.35 24.09
C VAL A 64 -3.90 18.35 25.49
N LEU A 65 -2.59 18.60 25.57
CA LEU A 65 -1.82 18.38 26.80
C LEU A 65 -1.79 19.59 27.76
N GLY A 66 -2.10 20.81 27.26
CA GLY A 66 -1.95 22.04 28.05
C GLY A 66 -0.49 22.25 28.47
N GLU A 67 -0.25 22.26 29.77
CA GLU A 67 1.11 22.42 30.36
C GLU A 67 1.90 21.11 30.42
N ARG A 68 1.26 19.96 30.15
CA ARG A 68 1.96 18.66 30.11
C ARG A 68 2.77 18.52 28.83
N GLN A 69 3.73 17.59 28.85
CA GLN A 69 4.53 17.21 27.69
C GLN A 69 4.46 15.70 27.50
N PRO A 70 4.75 15.19 26.31
CA PRO A 70 4.98 13.75 26.12
C PRO A 70 6.15 13.28 26.98
N ASP A 71 5.98 12.19 27.71
CA ASP A 71 7.07 11.48 28.39
C ASP A 71 7.82 10.59 27.38
N TYR A 72 7.07 10.04 26.40
CA TYR A 72 7.58 9.11 25.39
C TYR A 72 7.11 9.48 24.00
N VAL A 73 7.97 9.22 23.00
CA VAL A 73 7.63 9.24 21.58
C VAL A 73 7.93 7.85 21.02
N ILE A 74 6.87 7.12 20.75
CA ILE A 74 6.95 5.74 20.25
C ILE A 74 7.11 5.80 18.73
N ILE A 75 8.12 5.12 18.18
CA ILE A 75 8.40 5.09 16.74
C ILE A 75 8.16 3.67 16.22
N ASN A 76 7.02 3.45 15.63
CA ASN A 76 6.68 2.17 15.00
C ASN A 76 7.42 1.98 13.66
N HIS A 77 7.65 3.09 12.93
CA HIS A 77 8.28 3.08 11.61
C HIS A 77 9.14 4.33 11.38
N VAL A 78 10.29 4.19 10.69
CA VAL A 78 11.30 5.27 10.54
C VAL A 78 11.22 5.96 9.18
N GLU A 79 10.25 5.63 8.33
CA GLU A 79 10.09 6.35 7.06
C GLU A 79 9.91 7.85 7.32
N PRO A 80 10.53 8.75 6.49
CA PRO A 80 10.58 10.17 6.80
C PRO A 80 9.23 10.89 6.94
N ASP A 81 8.16 10.37 6.37
CA ASP A 81 6.81 10.93 6.52
C ASP A 81 6.18 10.66 7.91
N HIS A 82 6.79 9.78 8.72
CA HIS A 82 6.43 9.54 10.12
C HIS A 82 7.56 9.91 11.09
N SER A 83 8.78 10.10 10.61
CA SER A 83 9.93 10.31 11.47
C SER A 83 10.72 11.59 11.14
N GLY A 84 10.49 12.20 9.98
CA GLY A 84 11.23 13.39 9.53
C GLY A 84 11.10 14.60 10.46
N ALA A 85 10.06 14.65 11.27
CA ALA A 85 9.81 15.68 12.26
C ALA A 85 10.58 15.51 13.58
N LEU A 86 11.23 14.37 13.85
CA LEU A 86 11.81 14.01 15.15
C LEU A 86 12.83 15.03 15.67
N ALA A 87 13.70 15.54 14.81
CA ALA A 87 14.69 16.53 15.21
C ALA A 87 14.03 17.85 15.71
N LEU A 88 12.97 18.29 15.02
CA LEU A 88 12.19 19.46 15.43
C LEU A 88 11.37 19.17 16.70
N LEU A 89 10.77 17.98 16.78
CA LEU A 89 9.98 17.55 17.93
C LEU A 89 10.82 17.62 19.23
N ARG A 90 12.08 17.18 19.18
CA ARG A 90 13.01 17.28 20.32
C ARG A 90 13.30 18.71 20.75
N THR A 91 13.23 19.69 19.87
CA THR A 91 13.39 21.11 20.28
C THR A 91 12.18 21.64 21.06
N HIS A 92 10.99 21.05 20.81
CA HIS A 92 9.76 21.42 21.51
C HIS A 92 9.54 20.63 22.80
N PHE A 93 9.99 19.37 22.82
CA PHE A 93 9.81 18.43 23.95
C PHE A 93 11.15 17.73 24.24
N PRO A 94 12.14 18.47 24.81
CA PRO A 94 13.50 17.94 24.98
C PRO A 94 13.60 16.79 25.98
N GLU A 95 12.66 16.69 26.93
CA GLU A 95 12.63 15.63 27.95
C GLU A 95 11.93 14.35 27.49
N ALA A 96 11.22 14.40 26.33
CA ALA A 96 10.53 13.25 25.80
C ALA A 96 11.54 12.18 25.31
N LYS A 97 11.42 10.95 25.82
CA LYS A 97 12.28 9.83 25.41
C LYS A 97 11.74 9.18 24.14
N LEU A 98 12.60 8.98 23.14
CA LEU A 98 12.26 8.15 22.00
C LEU A 98 12.22 6.69 22.43
N VAL A 99 11.27 5.95 21.88
CA VAL A 99 11.10 4.51 22.14
C VAL A 99 11.01 3.79 20.80
N GLY A 100 11.86 2.81 20.59
CA GLY A 100 11.89 2.00 19.38
C GLY A 100 12.80 0.79 19.54
N ASN A 101 12.82 -0.09 18.57
CA ASN A 101 13.73 -1.23 18.62
C ASN A 101 15.17 -0.85 18.24
N LYS A 102 16.10 -1.79 18.35
CA LYS A 102 17.53 -1.54 18.07
C LYS A 102 17.77 -0.97 16.65
N LYS A 103 17.06 -1.49 15.63
CA LYS A 103 17.21 -0.99 14.25
C LYS A 103 16.61 0.41 14.10
N THR A 104 15.48 0.68 14.76
CA THR A 104 14.88 2.01 14.85
C THR A 104 15.91 3.01 15.38
N ALA A 105 16.58 2.69 16.50
CA ALA A 105 17.62 3.53 17.10
C ALA A 105 18.79 3.79 16.13
N GLU A 106 19.28 2.72 15.47
CA GLU A 106 20.36 2.82 14.47
C GLU A 106 19.97 3.74 13.29
N MET A 107 18.74 3.59 12.77
CA MET A 107 18.25 4.37 11.63
C MET A 107 17.98 5.83 12.00
N ILE A 108 17.34 6.10 13.14
CA ILE A 108 17.11 7.48 13.62
C ILE A 108 18.43 8.20 13.86
N LYS A 109 19.41 7.51 14.44
CA LYS A 109 20.77 8.06 14.61
C LYS A 109 21.41 8.35 13.25
N GLY A 110 21.25 7.47 12.29
CA GLY A 110 21.80 7.62 10.94
C GLY A 110 21.13 8.74 10.13
N PHE A 111 19.82 8.87 10.18
CA PHE A 111 19.06 9.86 9.41
C PHE A 111 19.10 11.25 10.07
N TYR A 112 18.93 11.32 11.40
CA TYR A 112 18.63 12.57 12.10
C TYR A 112 19.62 12.93 13.20
N GLY A 113 20.43 12.00 13.70
CA GLY A 113 21.38 12.22 14.76
C GLY A 113 20.77 12.52 16.15
N VAL A 114 19.48 12.19 16.36
CA VAL A 114 18.71 12.62 17.55
C VAL A 114 18.41 11.51 18.55
N TRP A 115 18.99 10.34 18.41
CA TRP A 115 18.87 9.25 19.41
C TRP A 115 19.87 9.45 20.53
N ASN A 116 19.39 9.60 21.77
CA ASN A 116 20.18 9.87 22.98
C ASN A 116 20.40 8.58 23.81
N GLU A 117 21.29 8.66 24.80
CA GLU A 117 21.62 7.51 25.69
C GLU A 117 20.46 7.09 26.61
N ASP A 118 19.57 8.03 26.96
CA ASP A 118 18.41 7.79 27.83
C ASP A 118 17.14 7.41 27.07
N ASP A 119 17.19 7.36 25.72
CA ASP A 119 16.12 6.81 24.90
C ASP A 119 15.98 5.28 25.08
N LEU A 120 14.79 4.75 24.89
CA LEU A 120 14.47 3.37 25.24
C LEU A 120 14.54 2.45 24.02
N ILE A 121 15.38 1.43 24.10
CA ILE A 121 15.41 0.33 23.14
C ILE A 121 14.52 -0.80 23.68
N VAL A 122 13.49 -1.16 22.88
CA VAL A 122 12.56 -2.22 23.23
C VAL A 122 12.77 -3.45 22.34
N ALA A 123 12.46 -4.63 22.90
CA ALA A 123 12.45 -5.91 22.22
C ALA A 123 11.01 -6.37 21.92
N ASP A 124 10.90 -7.46 21.14
CA ASP A 124 9.61 -8.07 20.84
C ASP A 124 8.96 -8.62 22.11
N GLY A 125 7.79 -8.13 22.47
CA GLY A 125 7.06 -8.51 23.67
C GLY A 125 7.33 -7.63 24.89
N ASP A 126 8.24 -6.67 24.82
CA ASP A 126 8.44 -5.71 25.90
C ASP A 126 7.20 -4.87 26.15
N GLU A 127 7.07 -4.35 27.37
CA GLU A 127 5.95 -3.55 27.83
C GLU A 127 6.40 -2.21 28.41
N LEU A 128 5.61 -1.17 28.23
CA LEU A 128 5.79 0.15 28.79
C LEU A 128 4.52 0.59 29.48
N GLN A 129 4.60 0.75 30.80
CA GLN A 129 3.48 1.23 31.63
C GLN A 129 3.38 2.76 31.59
N LEU A 130 2.17 3.26 31.36
CA LEU A 130 1.88 4.69 31.36
C LEU A 130 1.07 5.12 32.60
N GLY A 131 0.60 4.18 33.38
CA GLY A 131 -0.31 4.33 34.51
C GLY A 131 -1.35 3.21 34.42
N THR A 132 -2.57 3.48 33.99
CA THR A 132 -3.61 2.49 33.70
C THR A 132 -3.34 1.76 32.38
N HIS A 133 -2.80 2.47 31.37
CA HIS A 133 -2.52 1.93 30.05
C HIS A 133 -1.15 1.26 29.97
N CYS A 134 -1.10 0.14 29.24
CA CYS A 134 0.10 -0.62 29.01
C CYS A 134 0.35 -0.79 27.50
N LEU A 135 1.46 -0.28 27.01
CA LEU A 135 1.92 -0.43 25.64
C LEU A 135 2.78 -1.68 25.52
N ASN A 136 2.44 -2.57 24.60
CA ASN A 136 3.13 -3.81 24.34
C ASN A 136 3.67 -3.80 22.89
N PHE A 137 4.98 -4.01 22.72
CA PHE A 137 5.66 -3.89 21.44
C PHE A 137 5.75 -5.21 20.70
N ARG A 138 5.42 -5.21 19.40
CA ARG A 138 5.54 -6.37 18.50
C ARG A 138 6.34 -5.98 17.28
N ILE A 139 7.51 -6.62 17.10
CA ILE A 139 8.38 -6.39 15.95
C ILE A 139 7.83 -7.18 14.75
N VAL A 140 7.54 -6.49 13.65
CA VAL A 140 6.99 -7.03 12.39
C VAL A 140 7.91 -6.63 11.22
N PRO A 141 9.12 -7.19 11.14
CA PRO A 141 10.15 -6.73 10.22
C PRO A 141 9.72 -6.90 8.77
N MET A 142 10.16 -5.97 7.89
CA MET A 142 9.85 -5.94 6.46
C MET A 142 8.36 -5.73 6.13
N VAL A 143 7.62 -5.09 7.06
CA VAL A 143 6.26 -4.63 6.77
C VAL A 143 6.16 -3.09 6.95
N HIS A 144 6.83 -2.25 6.09
CA HIS A 144 7.60 -2.76 4.92
C HIS A 144 9.12 -2.55 5.05
N TRP A 145 9.62 -1.96 6.13
CA TRP A 145 11.04 -1.79 6.43
C TRP A 145 11.53 -2.76 7.52
N PRO A 146 12.86 -2.94 7.66
CA PRO A 146 13.41 -3.98 8.55
C PRO A 146 13.25 -3.70 10.05
N GLU A 147 13.01 -2.44 10.44
CA GLU A 147 12.82 -2.01 11.83
C GLU A 147 11.35 -1.97 12.25
N THR A 148 10.41 -2.11 11.32
CA THR A 148 8.99 -1.91 11.58
C THR A 148 8.52 -2.72 12.79
N MET A 149 7.82 -2.05 13.68
CA MET A 149 7.10 -2.64 14.81
C MET A 149 5.67 -2.09 14.86
N VAL A 150 4.83 -2.70 15.66
CA VAL A 150 3.51 -2.19 16.02
C VAL A 150 3.41 -2.13 17.54
N THR A 151 2.60 -1.20 18.04
CA THR A 151 2.37 -1.01 19.47
C THR A 151 0.94 -1.40 19.80
N TYR A 152 0.77 -2.40 20.66
CA TYR A 152 -0.53 -2.84 21.13
C TYR A 152 -0.80 -2.27 22.51
N GLU A 153 -1.84 -1.48 22.66
CA GLU A 153 -2.37 -0.98 23.95
C GLU A 153 -3.39 -1.99 24.47
N SER A 154 -3.07 -2.63 25.60
CA SER A 154 -3.80 -3.80 26.07
C SER A 154 -5.06 -3.50 26.88
N THR A 155 -5.20 -2.29 27.44
CA THR A 155 -6.33 -1.89 28.31
C THR A 155 -7.59 -1.65 27.48
N GLU A 156 -7.48 -0.89 26.40
CA GLU A 156 -8.58 -0.58 25.47
C GLU A 156 -8.52 -1.40 24.17
N ARG A 157 -7.54 -2.33 24.06
CA ARG A 157 -7.33 -3.24 22.92
C ARG A 157 -7.13 -2.51 21.58
N ILE A 158 -6.25 -1.49 21.61
CA ILE A 158 -5.92 -0.66 20.45
C ILE A 158 -4.60 -1.13 19.84
N LEU A 159 -4.59 -1.33 18.53
CA LEU A 159 -3.38 -1.57 17.77
C LEU A 159 -2.95 -0.29 17.05
N PHE A 160 -1.84 0.31 17.46
CA PHE A 160 -1.12 1.32 16.69
C PHE A 160 -0.21 0.58 15.70
N SER A 161 -0.65 0.51 14.46
CA SER A 161 -0.13 -0.47 13.50
C SER A 161 0.98 0.06 12.59
N GLY A 162 1.42 1.32 12.76
CA GLY A 162 2.27 1.93 11.76
C GLY A 162 1.57 1.90 10.39
N ASP A 163 2.30 1.58 9.35
CA ASP A 163 1.79 1.50 7.98
C ASP A 163 0.88 0.29 7.70
N VAL A 164 0.91 -0.70 8.59
CA VAL A 164 0.04 -1.87 8.44
C VAL A 164 -1.42 -1.43 8.55
N PHE A 165 -2.26 -1.90 7.64
CA PHE A 165 -3.66 -1.50 7.49
C PHE A 165 -3.89 -0.04 7.09
N GLY A 166 -2.84 0.65 6.67
CA GLY A 166 -2.89 2.00 6.12
C GLY A 166 -3.44 2.04 4.69
N CYS A 167 -3.80 3.23 4.26
CA CYS A 167 -4.26 3.50 2.90
C CYS A 167 -3.93 4.93 2.47
N TYR A 168 -3.87 5.18 1.17
CA TYR A 168 -3.82 6.55 0.67
C TYR A 168 -5.16 7.27 0.94
N GLY A 169 -5.14 8.59 0.79
CA GLY A 169 -6.29 9.46 0.97
C GLY A 169 -6.22 10.29 2.25
N ALA A 170 -6.41 11.59 2.11
CA ALA A 170 -6.61 12.50 3.24
C ALA A 170 -7.99 12.29 3.85
N LEU A 171 -8.11 12.43 5.17
CA LEU A 171 -9.38 12.26 5.89
C LEU A 171 -10.30 13.46 5.65
N ASN A 172 -11.58 13.18 5.36
CA ASN A 172 -12.58 14.17 5.00
C ASN A 172 -13.51 14.51 6.18
N GLY A 173 -12.97 15.18 7.22
CA GLY A 173 -13.73 15.67 8.35
C GLY A 173 -13.83 14.69 9.52
N ALA A 174 -14.13 13.41 9.28
CA ALA A 174 -14.09 12.37 10.30
C ALA A 174 -12.72 11.65 10.32
N VAL A 175 -12.44 10.96 11.42
CA VAL A 175 -11.22 10.14 11.59
C VAL A 175 -11.57 8.65 11.71
N LYS A 176 -12.70 8.32 12.35
CA LYS A 176 -13.16 6.95 12.54
C LYS A 176 -13.97 6.48 11.34
N ASP A 177 -13.79 5.24 10.96
CA ASP A 177 -14.52 4.56 9.87
C ASP A 177 -16.05 4.64 10.02
N LYS A 178 -16.55 4.48 11.22
CA LYS A 178 -17.99 4.56 11.53
C LYS A 178 -18.64 5.91 11.24
N ASP A 179 -17.85 6.97 11.13
CA ASP A 179 -18.33 8.35 10.94
C ASP A 179 -18.15 8.85 9.49
N MET A 180 -17.76 7.95 8.54
CA MET A 180 -17.47 8.30 7.15
C MET A 180 -17.87 7.19 6.16
N ASP A 181 -17.95 7.54 4.85
CA ASP A 181 -17.98 6.55 3.77
C ASP A 181 -16.58 5.99 3.53
N THR A 182 -16.40 4.71 3.80
CA THR A 182 -15.11 4.02 3.71
C THR A 182 -14.79 3.44 2.33
N ALA A 183 -15.71 3.49 1.37
CA ALA A 183 -15.54 2.86 0.05
C ALA A 183 -14.28 3.32 -0.69
N LEU A 184 -13.99 4.63 -0.63
CA LEU A 184 -12.76 5.21 -1.18
C LEU A 184 -11.51 4.63 -0.48
N TYR A 185 -11.51 4.58 0.84
CA TYR A 185 -10.34 4.19 1.63
C TYR A 185 -10.01 2.70 1.47
N PHE A 186 -11.00 1.82 1.31
CA PHE A 186 -10.73 0.41 1.00
C PHE A 186 -10.11 0.23 -0.40
N ARG A 187 -10.55 1.00 -1.40
CA ARG A 187 -9.92 1.00 -2.72
C ARG A 187 -8.48 1.52 -2.66
N GLU A 188 -8.25 2.60 -1.91
CA GLU A 188 -6.94 3.17 -1.69
C GLU A 188 -6.04 2.26 -0.82
N MET A 189 -6.60 1.43 0.06
CA MET A 189 -5.89 0.40 0.80
C MET A 189 -5.37 -0.72 -0.12
N GLU A 190 -6.19 -1.20 -1.04
CA GLU A 190 -5.74 -2.17 -2.05
C GLU A 190 -4.62 -1.58 -2.92
N ARG A 191 -4.73 -0.30 -3.30
CA ARG A 191 -3.70 0.41 -4.07
C ARG A 191 -2.43 0.62 -3.25
N TYR A 192 -2.54 1.01 -1.99
CA TYR A 192 -1.43 1.14 -1.06
C TYR A 192 -0.70 -0.21 -0.88
N TYR A 193 -1.44 -1.27 -0.60
CA TYR A 193 -0.86 -2.61 -0.49
C TYR A 193 -0.09 -3.01 -1.76
N ALA A 194 -0.69 -2.89 -2.93
CA ALA A 194 -0.08 -3.29 -4.20
C ALA A 194 1.21 -2.51 -4.52
N THR A 195 1.30 -1.25 -4.11
CA THR A 195 2.46 -0.38 -4.38
C THR A 195 3.55 -0.50 -3.33
N ILE A 196 3.21 -0.48 -2.05
CA ILE A 196 4.13 -0.42 -0.91
C ILE A 196 4.48 -1.82 -0.38
N LEU A 197 3.47 -2.66 -0.18
CA LEU A 197 3.62 -3.97 0.47
C LEU A 197 3.71 -5.15 -0.51
N GLY A 198 3.45 -4.94 -1.80
CA GLY A 198 3.30 -6.01 -2.78
C GLY A 198 4.52 -6.94 -2.93
N LYS A 199 5.71 -6.52 -2.52
CA LYS A 199 6.91 -7.36 -2.44
C LYS A 199 6.93 -8.26 -1.20
N TYR A 200 6.25 -7.85 -0.14
CA TYR A 200 6.44 -8.35 1.23
C TYR A 200 5.30 -9.26 1.69
N ALA A 201 4.66 -10.02 0.80
CA ALA A 201 3.55 -10.91 1.14
C ALA A 201 3.86 -11.87 2.30
N ALA A 202 5.02 -12.55 2.30
CA ALA A 202 5.39 -13.45 3.37
C ALA A 202 5.65 -12.75 4.72
N PRO A 203 6.37 -11.62 4.81
CA PRO A 203 6.40 -10.79 6.02
C PRO A 203 5.03 -10.37 6.52
N VAL A 204 4.11 -9.95 5.63
CA VAL A 204 2.73 -9.59 6.01
C VAL A 204 1.99 -10.80 6.59
N GLU A 205 2.07 -11.99 5.97
CA GLU A 205 1.46 -13.22 6.50
C GLU A 205 2.00 -13.55 7.91
N GLN A 206 3.32 -13.39 8.13
CA GLN A 206 3.93 -13.59 9.44
C GLN A 206 3.46 -12.57 10.48
N ALA A 207 3.36 -11.30 10.10
CA ALA A 207 2.83 -10.24 10.96
C ALA A 207 1.38 -10.52 11.36
N LEU A 208 0.51 -10.85 10.38
CA LEU A 208 -0.89 -11.22 10.63
C LEU A 208 -1.01 -12.42 11.58
N LYS A 209 -0.16 -13.44 11.39
CA LYS A 209 -0.11 -14.60 12.30
C LYS A 209 0.32 -14.21 13.71
N LYS A 210 1.33 -13.36 13.85
CA LYS A 210 1.80 -12.86 15.16
C LYS A 210 0.72 -12.09 15.90
N LEU A 211 -0.07 -11.27 15.19
CA LEU A 211 -1.12 -10.44 15.76
C LEU A 211 -2.45 -11.18 15.99
N SER A 212 -2.68 -12.32 15.36
CA SER A 212 -3.96 -13.06 15.41
C SER A 212 -4.39 -13.53 16.79
N GLY A 213 -3.47 -13.59 17.77
CA GLY A 213 -3.78 -13.94 19.15
C GLY A 213 -4.15 -12.76 20.05
N LEU A 214 -4.09 -11.54 19.54
CA LEU A 214 -4.42 -10.33 20.30
C LEU A 214 -5.89 -9.96 20.07
N PRO A 215 -6.65 -9.65 21.13
CA PRO A 215 -7.96 -9.06 21.01
C PRO A 215 -7.80 -7.59 20.58
N ILE A 216 -8.07 -7.29 19.32
CA ILE A 216 -7.94 -5.95 18.73
C ILE A 216 -9.33 -5.44 18.39
N ASP A 217 -9.74 -4.36 19.05
CA ASP A 217 -11.03 -3.71 18.80
C ASP A 217 -10.88 -2.47 17.91
N ILE A 218 -9.74 -1.80 17.99
CA ILE A 218 -9.45 -0.56 17.25
C ILE A 218 -8.07 -0.69 16.57
N ILE A 219 -7.98 -0.28 15.31
CA ILE A 219 -6.69 -0.16 14.59
C ILE A 219 -6.44 1.30 14.26
N CYS A 220 -5.32 1.81 14.73
CA CYS A 220 -4.80 3.16 14.54
C CYS A 220 -3.57 3.09 13.63
N SER A 221 -3.76 3.18 12.31
CA SER A 221 -2.67 3.21 11.33
C SER A 221 -2.12 4.62 11.14
N THR A 222 -0.93 4.73 10.55
CA THR A 222 -0.28 6.01 10.23
C THR A 222 -0.91 6.72 9.03
N HIS A 223 -1.69 6.00 8.21
CA HIS A 223 -2.42 6.53 7.06
C HIS A 223 -3.86 6.04 7.00
N GLY A 224 -4.77 6.90 6.57
CA GLY A 224 -6.18 6.58 6.39
C GLY A 224 -7.01 6.59 7.68
N PRO A 225 -8.23 6.01 7.67
CA PRO A 225 -9.12 5.99 8.80
C PRO A 225 -8.60 5.19 10.00
N VAL A 226 -9.05 5.57 11.19
CA VAL A 226 -9.01 4.69 12.36
C VAL A 226 -10.14 3.68 12.22
N TRP A 227 -9.77 2.40 12.15
CA TRP A 227 -10.71 1.29 11.98
C TRP A 227 -11.28 0.88 13.33
N THR A 228 -12.59 1.05 13.51
CA THR A 228 -13.33 0.74 14.73
C THR A 228 -14.41 -0.32 14.46
N GLU A 229 -15.31 -0.09 13.53
CA GLU A 229 -16.36 -1.04 13.16
C GLU A 229 -15.93 -1.95 11.99
N GLU A 230 -15.02 -1.50 11.12
CA GLU A 230 -14.54 -2.24 9.97
C GLU A 230 -13.10 -2.77 10.14
N ALA A 231 -12.58 -2.89 11.38
CA ALA A 231 -11.24 -3.40 11.65
C ALA A 231 -11.01 -4.81 11.04
N ASP A 232 -11.95 -5.72 11.21
CA ASP A 232 -11.89 -7.07 10.64
C ASP A 232 -11.84 -7.06 9.10
N LYS A 233 -12.55 -6.13 8.47
CA LYS A 233 -12.56 -5.96 7.03
C LYS A 233 -11.21 -5.44 6.53
N ALA A 234 -10.59 -4.48 7.24
CA ALA A 234 -9.25 -3.97 6.93
C ALA A 234 -8.19 -5.09 7.04
N VAL A 235 -8.22 -5.87 8.12
CA VAL A 235 -7.37 -7.08 8.29
C VAL A 235 -7.64 -8.09 7.18
N GLY A 236 -8.92 -8.28 6.79
CA GLY A 236 -9.34 -9.16 5.71
C GLY A 236 -8.76 -8.79 4.35
N VAL A 237 -8.68 -7.49 4.02
CA VAL A 237 -8.02 -7.01 2.79
C VAL A 237 -6.55 -7.41 2.77
N TYR A 238 -5.80 -7.14 3.82
CA TYR A 238 -4.38 -7.48 3.90
C TYR A 238 -4.14 -8.99 3.83
N ARG A 239 -4.98 -9.78 4.51
CA ARG A 239 -4.91 -11.26 4.48
C ARG A 239 -5.13 -11.80 3.06
N ARG A 240 -6.20 -11.36 2.40
CA ARG A 240 -6.53 -11.75 1.03
C ARG A 240 -5.41 -11.41 0.06
N MET A 241 -4.88 -10.19 0.13
CA MET A 241 -3.83 -9.73 -0.79
C MET A 241 -2.50 -10.46 -0.54
N ALA A 242 -2.11 -10.71 0.71
CA ALA A 242 -0.90 -11.47 1.04
C ALA A 242 -0.99 -12.94 0.60
N ALA A 243 -2.15 -13.56 0.77
CA ALA A 243 -2.41 -14.93 0.30
C ALA A 243 -2.47 -15.05 -1.24
N GLY A 244 -2.60 -13.91 -1.94
CA GLY A 244 -2.79 -13.89 -3.40
C GLY A 244 -4.19 -14.32 -3.83
N GLU A 245 -5.18 -14.22 -2.91
CA GLU A 245 -6.59 -14.42 -3.25
C GLU A 245 -7.06 -13.30 -4.17
N ALA A 246 -7.88 -13.64 -5.16
CA ALA A 246 -8.35 -12.69 -6.16
C ALA A 246 -9.81 -12.93 -6.52
N GLU A 247 -10.45 -11.85 -6.95
CA GLU A 247 -11.78 -11.92 -7.55
C GLU A 247 -11.67 -12.43 -9.00
N HIS A 248 -12.68 -13.18 -9.45
CA HIS A 248 -12.76 -13.57 -10.85
C HIS A 248 -13.01 -12.34 -11.73
N GLY A 249 -12.06 -12.01 -12.60
CA GLY A 249 -12.11 -10.86 -13.49
C GLY A 249 -10.87 -10.75 -14.37
N LEU A 250 -10.98 -10.00 -15.45
CA LEU A 250 -9.93 -9.78 -16.44
C LEU A 250 -9.42 -8.35 -16.41
N VAL A 251 -8.12 -8.20 -16.26
CA VAL A 251 -7.40 -6.92 -16.44
C VAL A 251 -6.67 -6.95 -17.77
N VAL A 252 -7.07 -6.11 -18.72
CA VAL A 252 -6.42 -5.97 -20.02
C VAL A 252 -5.50 -4.75 -19.97
N CYS A 253 -4.19 -4.97 -19.94
CA CYS A 253 -3.19 -3.90 -20.00
C CYS A 253 -2.56 -3.85 -21.40
N TYR A 254 -2.64 -2.72 -22.06
CA TYR A 254 -2.10 -2.58 -23.40
C TYR A 254 -1.35 -1.27 -23.59
N GLY A 255 -0.26 -1.31 -24.38
CA GLY A 255 0.37 -0.14 -24.96
C GLY A 255 -0.02 -0.03 -26.42
N SER A 256 -0.35 1.17 -26.91
CA SER A 256 -0.74 1.37 -28.31
C SER A 256 -0.25 2.70 -28.85
N MET A 257 0.51 2.68 -29.95
CA MET A 257 1.01 3.92 -30.60
C MET A 257 -0.04 4.52 -31.54
N TYR A 258 -0.62 3.70 -32.42
CA TYR A 258 -1.51 4.14 -33.53
C TYR A 258 -2.86 3.42 -33.54
N GLY A 259 -3.26 2.80 -32.41
CA GLY A 259 -4.58 2.19 -32.26
C GLY A 259 -4.65 0.71 -32.61
N HIS A 260 -3.66 0.11 -33.29
CA HIS A 260 -3.71 -1.31 -33.67
C HIS A 260 -3.77 -2.24 -32.47
N THR A 261 -2.88 -2.09 -31.49
CA THR A 261 -2.88 -2.89 -30.27
C THR A 261 -4.13 -2.68 -29.44
N ARG A 262 -4.67 -1.42 -29.40
CA ARG A 262 -5.95 -1.14 -28.73
C ARG A 262 -7.11 -1.95 -29.34
N ARG A 263 -7.22 -2.01 -30.66
CA ARG A 263 -8.27 -2.81 -31.33
C ARG A 263 -8.19 -4.30 -30.96
N VAL A 264 -6.99 -4.84 -30.85
CA VAL A 264 -6.79 -6.23 -30.41
C VAL A 264 -7.13 -6.41 -28.93
N ALA A 265 -6.75 -5.45 -28.06
CA ALA A 265 -7.14 -5.45 -26.64
C ALA A 265 -8.67 -5.40 -26.46
N GLU A 266 -9.37 -4.57 -27.23
CA GLU A 266 -10.83 -4.48 -27.26
C GLU A 266 -11.44 -5.84 -27.69
N ALA A 267 -10.89 -6.48 -28.71
CA ALA A 267 -11.37 -7.80 -29.18
C ALA A 267 -11.13 -8.90 -28.12
N VAL A 268 -10.03 -8.86 -27.35
CA VAL A 268 -9.83 -9.76 -26.20
C VAL A 268 -10.92 -9.54 -25.15
N ALA A 269 -11.22 -8.29 -24.81
CA ALA A 269 -12.27 -7.94 -23.86
C ALA A 269 -13.66 -8.40 -24.35
N GLU A 270 -13.98 -8.17 -25.64
CA GLU A 270 -15.21 -8.66 -26.27
C GLU A 270 -15.36 -10.18 -26.16
N GLY A 271 -14.28 -10.92 -26.45
CA GLY A 271 -14.26 -12.37 -26.33
C GLY A 271 -14.53 -12.87 -24.93
N ALA A 272 -13.92 -12.24 -23.92
CA ALA A 272 -14.14 -12.54 -22.52
C ALA A 272 -15.57 -12.20 -22.07
N ALA A 273 -16.10 -11.05 -22.46
CA ALA A 273 -17.48 -10.64 -22.18
C ALA A 273 -18.49 -11.61 -22.80
N ALA A 274 -18.28 -12.02 -24.06
CA ALA A 274 -19.12 -12.98 -24.75
C ALA A 274 -19.10 -14.35 -24.06
N ALA A 275 -18.03 -14.70 -23.35
CA ALA A 275 -17.93 -15.93 -22.56
C ALA A 275 -18.49 -15.77 -21.12
N GLY A 276 -19.08 -14.61 -20.77
CA GLY A 276 -19.74 -14.37 -19.50
C GLY A 276 -18.90 -13.67 -18.43
N MET A 277 -17.66 -13.26 -18.73
CA MET A 277 -16.85 -12.46 -17.82
C MET A 277 -17.52 -11.10 -17.58
N LYS A 278 -17.87 -10.80 -16.32
CA LYS A 278 -18.60 -9.57 -15.99
C LYS A 278 -17.67 -8.43 -15.54
N LYS A 279 -16.53 -8.79 -14.93
CA LYS A 279 -15.54 -7.83 -14.43
C LYS A 279 -14.38 -7.77 -15.41
N ILE A 280 -14.37 -6.75 -16.25
CA ILE A 280 -13.33 -6.53 -17.26
C ILE A 280 -12.85 -5.08 -17.08
N ILE A 281 -11.57 -4.92 -16.80
CA ILE A 281 -10.92 -3.63 -16.63
C ILE A 281 -9.91 -3.45 -17.76
N MET A 282 -9.89 -2.29 -18.39
CA MET A 282 -8.95 -1.99 -19.47
C MET A 282 -8.04 -0.83 -19.10
N HIS A 283 -6.74 -1.04 -19.20
CA HIS A 283 -5.72 -0.02 -18.97
C HIS A 283 -4.86 0.22 -20.21
N ASP A 284 -4.87 1.44 -20.71
CA ASP A 284 -3.78 1.92 -21.56
C ASP A 284 -2.60 2.27 -20.65
N VAL A 285 -1.50 1.52 -20.76
CA VAL A 285 -0.32 1.71 -19.90
C VAL A 285 0.36 3.08 -20.10
N SER A 286 -0.01 3.80 -21.14
CA SER A 286 0.46 5.19 -21.38
C SER A 286 -0.34 6.23 -20.64
N LEU A 287 -1.56 5.91 -20.23
CA LEU A 287 -2.54 6.85 -19.67
C LEU A 287 -2.91 6.52 -18.22
N SER A 288 -3.12 5.23 -17.92
CA SER A 288 -3.49 4.80 -16.57
C SER A 288 -2.30 4.92 -15.60
N PRO A 289 -2.51 5.46 -14.40
CA PRO A 289 -1.48 5.43 -13.36
C PRO A 289 -1.05 3.99 -13.05
N LEU A 290 0.25 3.78 -12.93
CA LEU A 290 0.78 2.44 -12.69
C LEU A 290 0.28 1.83 -11.37
N SER A 291 0.02 2.67 -10.35
CA SER A 291 -0.57 2.24 -9.08
C SER A 291 -1.96 1.63 -9.23
N ASP A 292 -2.78 2.19 -10.10
CA ASP A 292 -4.14 1.69 -10.36
C ASP A 292 -4.08 0.36 -11.11
N ILE A 293 -3.19 0.27 -12.12
CA ILE A 293 -2.94 -1.00 -12.84
C ILE A 293 -2.51 -2.10 -11.86
N LEU A 294 -1.56 -1.80 -10.95
CA LEU A 294 -1.09 -2.76 -9.95
C LEU A 294 -2.22 -3.19 -8.99
N ALA A 295 -3.02 -2.24 -8.51
CA ALA A 295 -4.16 -2.54 -7.64
C ALA A 295 -5.14 -3.52 -8.29
N ASP A 296 -5.51 -3.28 -9.55
CA ASP A 296 -6.41 -4.16 -10.28
C ASP A 296 -5.79 -5.54 -10.55
N ILE A 297 -4.48 -5.63 -10.85
CA ILE A 297 -3.76 -6.90 -10.99
C ILE A 297 -3.73 -7.70 -9.68
N TYR A 298 -3.64 -7.03 -8.54
CA TYR A 298 -3.74 -7.69 -7.23
C TYR A 298 -5.16 -8.12 -6.89
N ARG A 299 -6.16 -7.40 -7.41
CA ARG A 299 -7.57 -7.68 -7.15
C ARG A 299 -8.13 -8.80 -8.00
N TYR A 300 -7.77 -8.89 -9.30
CA TYR A 300 -8.36 -9.83 -10.25
C TYR A 300 -7.42 -10.98 -10.62
N ASP A 301 -8.02 -12.14 -10.96
CA ASP A 301 -7.29 -13.41 -11.17
C ASP A 301 -6.69 -13.56 -12.55
N THR A 302 -7.13 -12.79 -13.55
CA THR A 302 -6.75 -13.00 -14.94
C THR A 302 -6.27 -11.73 -15.62
N LEU A 303 -5.20 -11.82 -16.42
CA LEU A 303 -4.57 -10.72 -17.14
C LEU A 303 -4.50 -10.99 -18.63
N ALA A 304 -4.59 -9.93 -19.42
CA ALA A 304 -4.16 -9.92 -20.81
C ALA A 304 -3.17 -8.78 -21.03
N LEU A 305 -1.94 -9.09 -21.41
CA LEU A 305 -0.87 -8.10 -21.58
C LEU A 305 -0.54 -7.95 -23.06
N GLY A 306 -0.58 -6.73 -23.58
CA GLY A 306 -0.35 -6.48 -25.00
C GLY A 306 0.39 -5.21 -25.32
N ALA A 307 1.35 -5.30 -26.26
CA ALA A 307 2.12 -4.15 -26.69
C ALA A 307 2.67 -4.31 -28.12
N PRO A 308 2.96 -3.21 -28.83
CA PRO A 308 3.71 -3.28 -30.06
C PRO A 308 5.21 -3.48 -29.79
N THR A 309 5.92 -4.01 -30.77
CA THR A 309 7.38 -3.93 -30.79
C THR A 309 7.81 -2.50 -31.06
N TYR A 310 8.70 -1.97 -30.24
CA TYR A 310 9.26 -0.64 -30.31
C TYR A 310 10.80 -0.69 -30.20
N ASN A 311 11.50 -0.14 -31.19
CA ASN A 311 12.98 -0.15 -31.23
C ASN A 311 13.62 -1.53 -30.99
N GLY A 312 13.01 -2.61 -31.50
CA GLY A 312 13.51 -3.97 -31.34
C GLY A 312 13.25 -4.58 -29.95
N ASP A 313 12.43 -3.95 -29.12
CA ASP A 313 12.03 -4.41 -27.80
C ASP A 313 10.52 -4.24 -27.56
N VAL A 314 10.02 -4.51 -26.37
CA VAL A 314 8.64 -4.22 -25.98
C VAL A 314 8.44 -2.70 -25.80
N PHE A 315 7.22 -2.25 -25.98
CA PHE A 315 6.85 -0.83 -25.77
C PHE A 315 7.23 -0.36 -24.36
N PRO A 316 7.94 0.79 -24.19
CA PRO A 316 8.56 1.20 -22.92
C PRO A 316 7.65 1.26 -21.71
N LYS A 317 6.41 1.72 -21.88
CA LYS A 317 5.43 1.75 -20.77
C LYS A 317 4.97 0.35 -20.35
N MET A 318 4.93 -0.61 -21.26
CA MET A 318 4.69 -2.02 -20.93
C MET A 318 5.92 -2.62 -20.24
N GLU A 319 7.13 -2.28 -20.66
CA GLU A 319 8.36 -2.71 -20.00
C GLU A 319 8.38 -2.27 -18.53
N ASP A 320 8.02 -1.02 -18.22
CA ASP A 320 7.93 -0.53 -16.83
C ASP A 320 6.92 -1.35 -16.01
N LEU A 321 5.73 -1.64 -16.55
CA LEU A 321 4.75 -2.51 -15.90
C LEU A 321 5.33 -3.90 -15.61
N LEU A 322 5.96 -4.55 -16.61
CA LEU A 322 6.55 -5.88 -16.46
C LEU A 322 7.64 -5.92 -15.38
N ARG A 323 8.51 -4.91 -15.36
CA ARG A 323 9.56 -4.77 -14.31
C ARG A 323 8.95 -4.59 -12.92
N ARG A 324 7.87 -3.81 -12.79
CA ARG A 324 7.16 -3.63 -11.51
C ARG A 324 6.50 -4.92 -11.04
N LEU A 325 5.93 -5.69 -11.96
CA LEU A 325 5.35 -7.00 -11.62
C LEU A 325 6.43 -8.00 -11.19
N ALA A 326 7.55 -8.07 -11.90
CA ALA A 326 8.66 -8.95 -11.55
C ALA A 326 9.31 -8.61 -10.18
N ALA A 327 9.22 -7.35 -9.74
CA ALA A 327 9.70 -6.92 -8.43
C ALA A 327 8.72 -7.20 -7.27
N ARG A 328 7.52 -7.75 -7.54
CA ARG A 328 6.44 -8.01 -6.59
C ARG A 328 6.10 -9.48 -6.52
N VAL A 329 5.35 -9.86 -5.49
CA VAL A 329 4.84 -11.23 -5.34
C VAL A 329 3.39 -11.25 -5.80
N VAL A 330 3.18 -11.58 -7.08
CA VAL A 330 1.86 -11.70 -7.70
C VAL A 330 1.50 -13.19 -7.80
N LYS A 331 0.76 -13.70 -6.81
CA LYS A 331 0.42 -15.15 -6.71
C LYS A 331 -0.90 -15.45 -7.45
N ASN A 332 -1.04 -16.69 -7.91
CA ASN A 332 -2.31 -17.27 -8.38
C ASN A 332 -2.98 -16.46 -9.51
N ARG A 333 -2.20 -15.99 -10.48
CA ARG A 333 -2.73 -15.26 -11.64
C ARG A 333 -2.54 -16.04 -12.92
N ARG A 334 -3.50 -15.86 -13.84
CA ARG A 334 -3.45 -16.39 -15.21
C ARG A 334 -3.18 -15.27 -16.18
N MET A 335 -2.50 -15.54 -17.28
CA MET A 335 -2.11 -14.51 -18.22
C MET A 335 -2.21 -14.99 -19.67
N GLY A 336 -2.79 -14.16 -20.55
CA GLY A 336 -2.64 -14.23 -22.01
C GLY A 336 -1.84 -13.04 -22.52
N CYS A 337 -1.24 -13.14 -23.68
CA CYS A 337 -0.51 -12.03 -24.27
C CYS A 337 -0.77 -11.85 -25.76
N PHE A 338 -0.55 -10.62 -26.24
CA PHE A 338 -0.71 -10.25 -27.64
C PHE A 338 0.27 -9.14 -28.05
N GLY A 339 0.64 -9.09 -29.32
CA GLY A 339 1.59 -8.05 -29.74
C GLY A 339 1.73 -7.87 -31.25
N GLY A 340 1.88 -6.65 -31.69
CA GLY A 340 2.10 -6.28 -33.09
C GLY A 340 3.53 -5.90 -33.41
N PHE A 341 3.92 -6.11 -34.66
CA PHE A 341 5.23 -5.71 -35.15
C PHE A 341 5.16 -5.30 -36.62
N THR A 342 6.18 -4.58 -37.12
CA THR A 342 6.27 -4.21 -38.52
C THR A 342 7.29 -5.08 -39.27
N TRP A 343 8.52 -5.20 -38.78
CA TRP A 343 9.59 -5.99 -39.41
C TRP A 343 10.22 -7.05 -38.49
N ALA A 344 10.17 -6.89 -37.17
CA ALA A 344 10.69 -7.83 -36.20
C ALA A 344 9.73 -8.02 -35.03
N ALA A 345 9.37 -9.27 -34.72
CA ALA A 345 8.49 -9.64 -33.64
C ALA A 345 9.31 -9.77 -32.33
N GLN A 346 9.15 -8.84 -31.39
CA GLN A 346 9.85 -8.87 -30.11
C GLN A 346 8.92 -8.71 -28.90
N SER A 347 7.82 -7.94 -29.01
CA SER A 347 6.98 -7.59 -27.84
C SER A 347 6.44 -8.80 -27.10
N VAL A 348 5.84 -9.76 -27.81
CA VAL A 348 5.30 -11.00 -27.20
C VAL A 348 6.42 -11.81 -26.55
N LYS A 349 7.55 -11.97 -27.23
CA LYS A 349 8.72 -12.67 -26.70
C LYS A 349 9.21 -12.06 -25.39
N LYS A 350 9.23 -10.73 -25.30
CA LYS A 350 9.65 -10.00 -24.09
C LYS A 350 8.63 -10.12 -22.97
N ILE A 351 7.34 -10.04 -23.27
CA ILE A 351 6.26 -10.27 -22.27
C ILE A 351 6.36 -11.70 -21.71
N MET A 352 6.55 -12.70 -22.57
CA MET A 352 6.70 -14.10 -22.16
C MET A 352 7.95 -14.32 -21.31
N SER A 353 9.10 -13.75 -21.71
CA SER A 353 10.35 -13.83 -20.93
C SER A 353 10.20 -13.14 -19.55
N ALA A 354 9.54 -11.99 -19.47
CA ALA A 354 9.25 -11.34 -18.19
C ALA A 354 8.38 -12.23 -17.30
N ASN A 355 7.41 -12.97 -17.90
CA ASN A 355 6.55 -13.87 -17.15
C ASN A 355 7.29 -15.05 -16.52
N GLU A 356 8.45 -15.47 -17.04
CA GLU A 356 9.30 -16.51 -16.40
C GLU A 356 9.74 -16.07 -14.98
N GLN A 357 9.91 -14.75 -14.75
CA GLN A 357 10.23 -14.20 -13.44
C GLN A 357 8.97 -13.91 -12.59
N ILE A 358 7.88 -13.46 -13.23
CA ILE A 358 6.62 -13.12 -12.56
C ILE A 358 5.90 -14.39 -12.10
N GLY A 359 5.89 -15.45 -12.92
CA GLY A 359 5.35 -16.77 -12.58
C GLY A 359 3.84 -16.92 -12.75
N MET A 360 3.21 -16.17 -13.65
CA MET A 360 1.78 -16.35 -13.96
C MET A 360 1.54 -17.57 -14.85
N THR A 361 0.41 -18.23 -14.66
CA THR A 361 -0.01 -19.36 -15.52
C THR A 361 -0.46 -18.86 -16.89
N LEU A 362 0.19 -19.34 -17.94
CA LEU A 362 -0.16 -18.96 -19.31
C LEU A 362 -1.49 -19.60 -19.75
N VAL A 363 -2.30 -18.84 -20.46
CA VAL A 363 -3.58 -19.25 -21.04
C VAL A 363 -3.59 -18.93 -22.52
N GLY A 364 -3.86 -19.95 -23.34
CA GLY A 364 -3.95 -19.82 -24.78
C GLY A 364 -2.61 -19.52 -25.47
N ASP A 365 -2.66 -19.50 -26.79
CA ASP A 365 -1.53 -19.11 -27.61
C ASP A 365 -1.44 -17.58 -27.72
N PRO A 366 -0.22 -17.02 -27.74
CA PRO A 366 -0.04 -15.58 -27.97
C PRO A 366 -0.63 -15.13 -29.31
N VAL A 367 -1.30 -13.98 -29.33
CA VAL A 367 -1.81 -13.38 -30.56
C VAL A 367 -0.81 -12.41 -31.13
N GLU A 368 -0.11 -12.79 -32.21
CA GLU A 368 0.81 -11.92 -32.91
C GLU A 368 0.30 -11.52 -34.30
N TRP A 369 0.59 -10.33 -34.72
CA TRP A 369 0.28 -9.86 -36.07
C TRP A 369 1.36 -8.93 -36.62
N LYS A 370 1.46 -8.94 -37.96
CA LYS A 370 2.39 -8.07 -38.67
C LYS A 370 1.63 -6.90 -39.29
N GLN A 371 2.09 -5.66 -39.03
CA GLN A 371 1.58 -4.41 -39.63
C GLN A 371 0.10 -4.12 -39.26
N GLY A 372 -0.83 -4.20 -40.21
CA GLY A 372 -2.24 -3.92 -40.00
C GLY A 372 -2.98 -5.05 -39.26
N VAL A 373 -4.03 -4.71 -38.57
CA VAL A 373 -4.92 -5.68 -37.89
C VAL A 373 -6.06 -6.04 -38.81
N GLY A 374 -6.09 -7.31 -39.27
CA GLY A 374 -7.18 -7.89 -40.06
C GLY A 374 -8.18 -8.64 -39.16
N GLU A 375 -9.30 -9.09 -39.77
CA GLU A 375 -10.35 -9.84 -39.04
C GLU A 375 -9.83 -11.16 -38.45
N ASP A 376 -8.96 -11.88 -39.15
CA ASP A 376 -8.29 -13.09 -38.63
C ASP A 376 -7.58 -12.83 -37.29
N THR A 377 -6.90 -11.70 -37.15
CA THR A 377 -6.26 -11.31 -35.89
C THR A 377 -7.28 -11.02 -34.81
N LEU A 378 -8.39 -10.34 -35.13
CA LEU A 378 -9.45 -10.02 -34.17
C LEU A 378 -10.19 -11.29 -33.72
N GLU A 379 -10.40 -12.26 -34.60
CA GLU A 379 -11.00 -13.56 -34.25
C GLU A 379 -10.10 -14.33 -33.28
N LYS A 380 -8.78 -14.37 -33.51
CA LYS A 380 -7.80 -14.96 -32.57
C LYS A 380 -7.81 -14.23 -31.21
N ALA A 381 -7.93 -12.90 -31.22
CA ALA A 381 -8.01 -12.11 -30.00
C ALA A 381 -9.30 -12.42 -29.20
N ARG A 382 -10.45 -12.52 -29.86
CA ARG A 382 -11.72 -12.93 -29.21
C ARG A 382 -11.61 -14.36 -28.66
N ALA A 383 -10.95 -15.26 -29.39
CA ALA A 383 -10.72 -16.62 -28.91
C ALA A 383 -9.84 -16.65 -27.66
N LEU A 384 -8.76 -15.86 -27.61
CA LEU A 384 -7.93 -15.68 -26.42
C LEU A 384 -8.78 -15.14 -25.25
N GLY A 385 -9.58 -14.10 -25.48
CA GLY A 385 -10.49 -13.56 -24.47
C GLY A 385 -11.45 -14.59 -23.89
N LYS A 386 -12.02 -15.45 -24.74
CA LYS A 386 -12.85 -16.60 -24.32
C LYS A 386 -12.10 -17.55 -23.39
N GLN A 387 -10.86 -17.91 -23.74
CA GLN A 387 -10.03 -18.82 -22.92
C GLN A 387 -9.65 -18.20 -21.58
N LEU A 388 -9.45 -16.88 -21.53
CA LEU A 388 -9.15 -16.13 -20.32
C LEU A 388 -10.37 -16.05 -19.37
N ALA A 389 -11.59 -16.14 -19.90
CA ALA A 389 -12.82 -16.10 -19.11
C ALA A 389 -13.14 -17.42 -18.40
N GLY A 390 -12.62 -18.53 -18.86
CA GLY A 390 -12.84 -19.88 -18.30
C GLY A 390 -11.60 -20.47 -17.76
#